data_262030378c4937c74eaffa95878a3506
#
_entry.id   262030378c4937c74eaffa95878a3506
#
_cell.length_a   1.000
_cell.length_b   1.000
_cell.length_c   1.000
_cell.angle_alpha   90.00
_cell.angle_beta   90.00
_cell.angle_gamma   90.00
#
_symmetry.space_group_name_H-M   'P 1'
#
loop_
_entity.id
_entity.type
_entity.pdbx_description
1 polymer ?
#
loop_
_entity_poly.entity_id
_entity_poly.type
_entity_poly.pdbx_seq_one_letter_code
_entity_poly.pdbx_strand_id
1 'polypeptide(L)'
;MQIAEVMKKMVAYSEGNTHDINHLLKVWAYAKTIGELEKLDEKTQRVLEVAAILHDIACPLCREKYGNTNGKYQEQEGMPLAQEFLKDCGLSEDENERIVYLVGHHHTLGDSIYFCY
;
A
#
# COMPACT_ATOMS: atom_id res chain seq x y z
N MET A 1 -14.17 -7.82 -3.93
CA MET A 1 -13.53 -8.85 -4.61
C MET A 1 -12.10 -8.59 -4.78
N GLN A 2 -11.77 -7.61 -5.61
CA GLN A 2 -10.38 -7.30 -5.85
C GLN A 2 -9.63 -6.92 -4.58
N ILE A 3 -10.27 -6.19 -3.69
CA ILE A 3 -9.64 -5.79 -2.42
C ILE A 3 -9.28 -7.00 -1.58
N ALA A 4 -10.19 -7.95 -1.46
CA ALA A 4 -9.93 -9.15 -0.67
C ALA A 4 -8.77 -9.95 -1.25
N GLU A 5 -8.68 -10.04 -2.56
CA GLU A 5 -7.59 -10.75 -3.22
C GLU A 5 -6.25 -10.05 -3.04
N VAL A 6 -6.24 -8.73 -3.13
CA VAL A 6 -5.03 -7.95 -2.86
C VAL A 6 -4.60 -8.14 -1.42
N MET A 7 -5.54 -8.08 -0.49
CA MET A 7 -5.25 -8.29 0.93
C MET A 7 -4.64 -9.66 1.17
N LYS A 8 -5.24 -10.70 0.62
CA LYS A 8 -4.75 -12.07 0.75
C LYS A 8 -3.31 -12.19 0.24
N LYS A 9 -3.06 -11.62 -0.93
CA LYS A 9 -1.75 -11.67 -1.54
C LYS A 9 -0.71 -10.93 -0.69
N MET A 10 -1.10 -9.79 -0.11
CA MET A 10 -0.18 -9.01 0.71
C MET A 10 0.09 -9.68 2.06
N VAL A 11 -0.90 -10.33 2.63
CA VAL A 11 -0.69 -11.10 3.87
C VAL A 11 0.32 -12.22 3.61
N ALA A 12 0.18 -12.92 2.48
CA ALA A 12 1.13 -13.97 2.09
C ALA A 12 2.53 -13.39 1.86
N TYR A 13 2.60 -12.23 1.23
CA TYR A 13 3.85 -11.53 0.99
C TYR A 13 4.58 -11.21 2.29
N SER A 14 3.85 -10.93 3.34
CA SER A 14 4.43 -10.57 4.65
C SER A 14 5.00 -11.77 5.41
N GLU A 15 4.83 -12.97 4.91
CA GLU A 15 5.46 -14.20 5.42
C GLU A 15 5.31 -14.40 6.93
N GLY A 16 4.11 -14.14 7.44
CA GLY A 16 3.82 -14.35 8.85
C GLY A 16 4.31 -13.27 9.79
N ASN A 17 4.83 -12.16 9.28
CA ASN A 17 5.25 -11.06 10.14
C ASN A 17 4.00 -10.38 10.72
N THR A 18 3.70 -10.72 11.97
CA THR A 18 2.49 -10.27 12.63
C THR A 18 2.43 -8.74 12.74
N HIS A 19 3.55 -8.12 13.04
CA HIS A 19 3.60 -6.66 13.13
C HIS A 19 3.23 -6.00 11.81
N ASP A 20 3.81 -6.48 10.71
CA ASP A 20 3.52 -5.92 9.39
C ASP A 20 2.07 -6.17 8.99
N ILE A 21 1.57 -7.39 9.24
CA ILE A 21 0.19 -7.74 8.91
C ILE A 21 -0.80 -6.88 9.69
N ASN A 22 -0.58 -6.74 10.99
CA ASN A 22 -1.48 -5.92 11.81
C ASN A 22 -1.45 -4.46 11.38
N HIS A 23 -0.28 -3.96 11.03
CA HIS A 23 -0.15 -2.57 10.58
C HIS A 23 -0.88 -2.33 9.27
N LEU A 24 -0.72 -3.22 8.30
CA LEU A 24 -1.40 -3.03 7.01
C LEU A 24 -2.92 -3.12 7.15
N LEU A 25 -3.40 -4.01 8.02
CA LEU A 25 -4.83 -4.13 8.26
C LEU A 25 -5.38 -2.87 8.90
N LYS A 26 -4.64 -2.30 9.85
CA LYS A 26 -5.03 -1.07 10.53
C LYS A 26 -5.08 0.10 9.55
N VAL A 27 -4.06 0.27 8.73
CA VAL A 27 -4.02 1.37 7.77
C VAL A 27 -5.12 1.20 6.72
N TRP A 28 -5.35 -0.02 6.25
CA TRP A 28 -6.43 -0.28 5.33
C TRP A 28 -7.79 0.08 5.95
N ALA A 29 -8.01 -0.29 7.20
CA ALA A 29 -9.29 0.00 7.86
C ALA A 29 -9.52 1.50 7.99
N TYR A 30 -8.50 2.27 8.31
CA TYR A 30 -8.59 3.73 8.33
C TYR A 30 -8.88 4.28 6.94
N ALA A 31 -8.18 3.81 5.92
CA ALA A 31 -8.39 4.29 4.56
C ALA A 31 -9.83 4.00 4.09
N LYS A 32 -10.32 2.81 4.38
CA LYS A 32 -11.69 2.42 4.04
C LYS A 32 -12.69 3.33 4.74
N THR A 33 -12.51 3.54 6.03
CA THR A 33 -13.42 4.36 6.83
C THR A 33 -13.43 5.81 6.36
N ILE A 34 -12.26 6.40 6.21
CA ILE A 34 -12.13 7.80 5.78
C ILE A 34 -12.71 7.98 4.39
N GLY A 35 -12.38 7.07 3.46
CA GLY A 35 -12.89 7.17 2.10
C GLY A 35 -14.40 7.07 2.02
N GLU A 36 -15.00 6.20 2.83
CA GLU A 36 -16.45 6.06 2.86
C GLU A 36 -17.11 7.31 3.44
N LEU A 37 -16.53 7.87 4.49
CA LEU A 37 -17.04 9.10 5.08
C LEU A 37 -16.93 10.29 4.13
N GLU A 38 -15.87 10.33 3.33
CA GLU A 38 -15.66 11.36 2.32
C GLU A 38 -16.46 11.10 1.05
N LYS A 39 -17.14 9.96 0.98
CA LYS A 39 -18.03 9.61 -0.15
C LYS A 39 -17.25 9.57 -1.47
N LEU A 40 -16.07 8.99 -1.45
CA LEU A 40 -15.29 8.83 -2.66
C LEU A 40 -16.02 7.93 -3.65
N ASP A 41 -15.82 8.18 -4.94
CA ASP A 41 -16.36 7.29 -5.95
C ASP A 41 -15.68 5.92 -5.88
N GLU A 42 -16.29 4.92 -6.48
CA GLU A 42 -15.85 3.53 -6.39
C GLU A 42 -14.40 3.35 -6.81
N LYS A 43 -14.02 3.97 -7.92
CA LYS A 43 -12.66 3.85 -8.43
C LYS A 43 -11.63 4.49 -7.50
N THR A 44 -11.92 5.69 -7.02
CA THR A 44 -11.01 6.40 -6.11
C THR A 44 -10.90 5.65 -4.79
N GLN A 45 -12.02 5.13 -4.28
CA GLN A 45 -12.02 4.34 -3.06
C GLN A 45 -11.15 3.08 -3.22
N ARG A 46 -11.26 2.40 -4.35
CA ARG A 46 -10.47 1.19 -4.60
C ARG A 46 -8.98 1.52 -4.66
N VAL A 47 -8.62 2.60 -5.35
CA VAL A 47 -7.22 3.05 -5.41
C VAL A 47 -6.69 3.34 -4.02
N LEU A 48 -7.47 4.07 -3.22
CA LEU A 48 -7.05 4.42 -1.86
C LEU A 48 -6.83 3.16 -1.01
N GLU A 49 -7.76 2.22 -1.07
CA GLU A 49 -7.65 1.01 -0.25
C GLU A 49 -6.48 0.13 -0.67
N VAL A 50 -6.28 -0.03 -1.98
CA VAL A 50 -5.15 -0.85 -2.46
C VAL A 50 -3.83 -0.17 -2.12
N ALA A 51 -3.74 1.15 -2.27
CA ALA A 51 -2.53 1.88 -1.90
C ALA A 51 -2.23 1.72 -0.41
N ALA A 52 -3.25 1.75 0.43
CA ALA A 52 -3.08 1.56 1.87
C ALA A 52 -2.54 0.15 2.18
N ILE A 53 -3.05 -0.87 1.49
CA ILE A 53 -2.59 -2.24 1.68
C ILE A 53 -1.11 -2.36 1.30
N LEU A 54 -0.69 -1.70 0.24
CA LEU A 54 0.66 -1.84 -0.31
C LEU A 54 1.65 -0.80 0.20
N HIS A 55 1.23 0.14 1.06
CA HIS A 55 2.09 1.30 1.36
C HIS A 55 3.44 0.93 1.96
N ASP A 56 3.54 -0.17 2.69
CA ASP A 56 4.80 -0.61 3.30
C ASP A 56 5.39 -1.83 2.58
N ILE A 57 5.06 -2.03 1.30
CA ILE A 57 5.50 -3.21 0.56
C ILE A 57 7.03 -3.34 0.53
N ALA A 58 7.74 -2.23 0.61
CA ALA A 58 9.20 -2.24 0.57
C ALA A 58 9.86 -2.54 1.91
N CYS A 59 9.12 -2.55 3.01
CA CYS A 59 9.72 -2.70 4.34
C CYS A 59 10.51 -3.98 4.51
N PRO A 60 10.01 -5.16 4.11
CA PRO A 60 10.83 -6.38 4.25
C PRO A 60 12.15 -6.29 3.51
N LEU A 61 12.10 -5.81 2.26
CA LEU A 61 13.32 -5.66 1.46
C LEU A 61 14.26 -4.63 2.06
N CYS A 62 13.72 -3.50 2.54
CA CYS A 62 14.54 -2.46 3.12
C CYS A 62 15.23 -2.93 4.39
N ARG A 63 14.55 -3.70 5.23
CA ARG A 63 15.15 -4.26 6.42
C ARG A 63 16.30 -5.19 6.07
N GLU A 64 16.12 -6.00 5.03
CA GLU A 64 17.15 -6.95 4.59
C GLU A 64 18.32 -6.24 3.93
N LYS A 65 18.03 -5.30 3.02
CA LYS A 65 19.05 -4.68 2.17
C LYS A 65 19.78 -3.54 2.86
N TYR A 66 19.09 -2.74 3.64
CA TYR A 66 19.66 -1.52 4.25
C TYR A 66 19.71 -1.57 5.77
N GLY A 67 19.05 -2.52 6.40
CA GLY A 67 18.98 -2.60 7.84
C GLY A 67 18.05 -1.60 8.49
N ASN A 68 17.28 -0.86 7.69
CA ASN A 68 16.32 0.11 8.21
C ASN A 68 15.22 0.34 7.17
N THR A 69 14.18 1.05 7.57
CA THR A 69 13.02 1.34 6.72
C THR A 69 12.86 2.84 6.50
N ASN A 70 13.96 3.57 6.33
CA ASN A 70 13.90 5.01 6.05
C ASN A 70 13.04 5.28 4.82
N GLY A 71 12.29 6.38 4.87
CA GLY A 71 11.37 6.76 3.79
C GLY A 71 12.04 6.83 2.43
N LYS A 72 13.27 7.31 2.39
CA LYS A 72 14.07 7.38 1.17
C LYS A 72 14.21 6.01 0.50
N TYR A 73 14.50 4.98 1.26
CA TYR A 73 14.66 3.63 0.72
C TYR A 73 13.32 3.02 0.35
N GLN A 74 12.29 3.29 1.15
CA GLN A 74 10.95 2.83 0.84
C GLN A 74 10.43 3.42 -0.47
N GLU A 75 10.70 4.70 -0.71
CA GLU A 75 10.31 5.33 -1.97
C GLU A 75 11.04 4.70 -3.15
N GLN A 76 12.34 4.50 -2.99
CA GLN A 76 13.16 3.94 -4.06
C GLN A 76 12.77 2.50 -4.41
N GLU A 77 12.52 1.67 -3.41
CA GLU A 77 12.23 0.25 -3.63
C GLU A 77 10.74 -0.02 -3.81
N GLY A 78 9.88 0.82 -3.25
CA GLY A 78 8.45 0.56 -3.22
C GLY A 78 7.77 0.60 -4.56
N MET A 79 8.15 1.54 -5.43
CA MET A 79 7.49 1.68 -6.71
C MET A 79 7.68 0.44 -7.60
N PRO A 80 8.91 -0.07 -7.79
CA PRO A 80 9.08 -1.28 -8.59
C PRO A 80 8.37 -2.49 -7.98
N LEU A 81 8.40 -2.62 -6.66
CA LEU A 81 7.74 -3.73 -5.98
C LEU A 81 6.23 -3.66 -6.15
N ALA A 82 5.66 -2.46 -6.03
CA ALA A 82 4.23 -2.28 -6.23
C ALA A 82 3.83 -2.58 -7.67
N GLN A 83 4.62 -2.13 -8.64
CA GLN A 83 4.36 -2.42 -10.05
C GLN A 83 4.29 -3.92 -10.31
N GLU A 84 5.25 -4.64 -9.79
CA GLU A 84 5.30 -6.09 -9.95
C GLU A 84 4.12 -6.77 -9.26
N PHE A 85 3.81 -6.34 -8.05
CA PHE A 85 2.71 -6.89 -7.26
C PHE A 85 1.36 -6.73 -7.99
N LEU A 86 1.16 -5.59 -8.64
CA LEU A 86 -0.14 -5.25 -9.25
C LEU A 86 -0.38 -5.89 -10.61
N LYS A 87 0.63 -6.52 -11.20
CA LYS A 87 0.52 -7.07 -12.56
C LYS A 87 -0.65 -8.02 -12.75
N ASP A 88 -0.97 -8.81 -11.72
CA ASP A 88 -2.01 -9.83 -11.82
C ASP A 88 -3.18 -9.56 -10.88
N CYS A 89 -3.39 -8.31 -10.50
CA CYS A 89 -4.46 -7.96 -9.57
C CYS A 89 -5.76 -7.53 -10.27
N GLY A 90 -5.74 -7.46 -11.61
CA GLY A 90 -6.95 -7.19 -12.38
C GLY A 90 -7.43 -5.75 -12.34
N LEU A 91 -6.55 -4.80 -11.98
CA LEU A 91 -6.87 -3.39 -11.98
C LEU A 91 -6.49 -2.76 -13.32
N SER A 92 -7.11 -1.61 -13.64
CA SER A 92 -6.77 -0.90 -14.87
C SER A 92 -5.38 -0.29 -14.77
N GLU A 93 -4.82 0.06 -15.94
CA GLU A 93 -3.48 0.61 -16.00
C GLU A 93 -3.38 1.94 -15.25
N ASP A 94 -4.37 2.82 -15.41
CA ASP A 94 -4.36 4.11 -14.71
C ASP A 94 -4.55 3.93 -13.21
N GLU A 95 -5.31 2.93 -12.77
CA GLU A 95 -5.39 2.62 -11.35
C GLU A 95 -4.04 2.16 -10.81
N ASN A 96 -3.37 1.27 -11.56
CA ASN A 96 -2.04 0.80 -11.16
C ASN A 96 -1.05 1.94 -11.05
N GLU A 97 -1.03 2.84 -12.02
CA GLU A 97 -0.13 3.98 -12.01
C GLU A 97 -0.37 4.86 -10.79
N ARG A 98 -1.62 5.10 -10.47
CA ARG A 98 -1.96 5.94 -9.31
C ARG A 98 -1.55 5.29 -8.02
N ILE A 99 -1.78 4.00 -7.89
CA ILE A 99 -1.41 3.24 -6.70
C ILE A 99 0.10 3.25 -6.51
N VAL A 100 0.85 2.99 -7.59
CA VAL A 100 2.31 2.98 -7.55
C VAL A 100 2.83 4.36 -7.11
N TYR A 101 2.26 5.43 -7.66
CA TYR A 101 2.64 6.78 -7.27
C TYR A 101 2.43 7.01 -5.78
N LEU A 102 1.25 6.63 -5.25
CA LEU A 102 0.94 6.81 -3.84
C LEU A 102 1.88 6.01 -2.95
N VAL A 103 2.18 4.78 -3.33
CA VAL A 103 3.11 3.94 -2.57
C VAL A 103 4.50 4.57 -2.54
N GLY A 104 4.95 5.10 -3.66
CA GLY A 104 6.29 5.69 -3.75
C GLY A 104 6.42 7.04 -3.10
N HIS A 105 5.31 7.70 -2.81
CA HIS A 105 5.34 9.07 -2.32
C HIS A 105 4.66 9.28 -0.98
N HIS A 106 4.23 8.20 -0.30
CA HIS A 106 3.50 8.39 0.95
C HIS A 106 4.37 9.01 2.04
N HIS A 107 5.67 8.77 2.03
CA HIS A 107 6.58 9.42 2.98
C HIS A 107 6.87 10.87 2.61
N THR A 108 6.92 11.18 1.31
CA THR A 108 7.06 12.54 0.83
C THR A 108 5.81 13.34 1.16
N LEU A 109 4.65 12.67 1.10
CA LEU A 109 3.37 13.25 1.49
C LEU A 109 3.08 12.91 2.95
N GLY A 110 4.11 12.89 3.78
CA GLY A 110 4.06 12.40 5.14
C GLY A 110 3.04 13.08 6.03
N ASP A 111 2.62 14.27 5.64
CA ASP A 111 1.55 14.96 6.33
C ASP A 111 0.20 14.45 5.90
N SER A 112 0.18 13.56 4.92
CA SER A 112 -1.07 12.97 4.48
C SER A 112 -1.64 12.16 5.62
N ILE A 113 -2.80 12.56 6.06
CA ILE A 113 -3.48 11.89 7.16
C ILE A 113 -3.83 10.45 6.85
N TYR A 114 -3.77 10.07 5.58
CA TYR A 114 -4.19 8.74 5.15
C TYR A 114 -3.16 7.67 5.46
N PHE A 115 -1.90 8.05 5.60
CA PHE A 115 -0.83 7.07 5.76
C PHE A 115 0.00 7.26 7.02
N CYS A 116 -0.28 8.27 7.81
CA CYS A 116 0.51 8.57 9.00
C CYS A 116 0.09 7.80 10.24
N TYR A 117 -0.88 6.96 10.12
CA TYR A 117 -1.39 6.19 11.26
C TYR A 117 -0.88 4.79 11.24
#